data_60cb0a7d6af3cc7ca3b138cd8527ec2a
#
_entry.id   60cb0a7d6af3cc7ca3b138cd8527ec2a
#
_cell.length_a   1.000
_cell.length_b   1.000
_cell.length_c   1.000
_cell.angle_alpha   90.00
_cell.angle_beta   90.00
_cell.angle_gamma   90.00
#
_symmetry.space_group_name_H-M   'P 1'
#
loop_
_entity.id
_entity.type
_entity.pdbx_description
1 polymer ?
#
loop_
_entity_poly.entity_id
_entity_poly.type
_entity_poly.pdbx_seq_one_letter_code
_entity_poly.pdbx_strand_id
1 'polypeptide(L)'
;MDVSTGFSYIHEGLAQYPTIDILGVNISRLGTDETHRLCIQEIAAKRGGFICFANVHTVTGSLDSFGLKNALHSALLSVADGVPLLWVSRWWKQPIQSRVCGPDFMAEFLLNHSDICHAFVGGKPGVAERII
;
A
#
# COMPACT_ATOMS: atom_id res chain seq x y z
N MET A 1 4.83 13.12 -26.49
CA MET A 1 5.11 11.89 -25.75
C MET A 1 3.97 11.70 -24.78
N ASP A 2 3.07 10.79 -25.10
CA ASP A 2 1.85 10.57 -24.33
C ASP A 2 2.18 9.70 -23.12
N VAL A 3 2.15 10.25 -21.94
CA VAL A 3 2.42 9.55 -20.66
C VAL A 3 1.22 8.72 -20.19
N SER A 4 0.13 8.71 -20.96
CA SER A 4 -1.13 8.04 -20.60
C SER A 4 -1.11 6.52 -20.81
N THR A 5 -0.16 6.00 -21.60
CA THR A 5 -0.11 4.58 -21.99
C THR A 5 0.61 3.66 -20.99
N GLY A 6 1.34 4.21 -20.01
CA GLY A 6 2.10 3.40 -19.03
C GLY A 6 1.29 2.89 -17.84
N PHE A 7 0.20 3.54 -17.48
CA PHE A 7 -0.58 3.23 -16.27
C PHE A 7 -1.72 2.23 -16.46
N SER A 8 -2.08 1.91 -17.70
CA SER A 8 -3.22 1.04 -18.00
C SER A 8 -2.98 -0.45 -17.69
N TYR A 9 -1.72 -0.88 -17.61
CA TYR A 9 -1.37 -2.30 -17.41
C TYR A 9 -1.35 -2.76 -15.95
N ILE A 10 -1.45 -1.85 -15.00
CA ILE A 10 -1.32 -2.16 -13.56
C ILE A 10 -2.62 -2.70 -12.98
N HIS A 11 -3.78 -2.44 -13.58
CA HIS A 11 -5.08 -2.73 -12.98
C HIS A 11 -5.66 -4.13 -13.24
N GLU A 12 -5.24 -4.84 -14.27
CA GLU A 12 -5.86 -6.13 -14.59
C GLU A 12 -5.52 -7.27 -13.62
N GLY A 13 -4.37 -7.20 -12.94
CA GLY A 13 -3.96 -8.23 -11.97
C GLY A 13 -4.51 -8.00 -10.55
N LEU A 14 -4.96 -6.80 -10.21
CA LEU A 14 -5.34 -6.40 -8.85
C LEU A 14 -6.84 -6.50 -8.56
N ALA A 15 -7.67 -6.59 -9.57
CA ALA A 15 -9.12 -6.81 -9.44
C ALA A 15 -9.49 -8.12 -8.70
N GLN A 16 -8.52 -8.99 -8.45
CA GLN A 16 -8.72 -10.26 -7.77
C GLN A 16 -8.60 -10.20 -6.24
N TYR A 17 -8.11 -9.08 -5.67
CA TYR A 17 -7.95 -8.98 -4.22
C TYR A 17 -9.14 -8.29 -3.58
N PRO A 18 -9.68 -8.85 -2.48
CA PRO A 18 -10.83 -8.27 -1.82
C PRO A 18 -10.48 -6.91 -1.20
N THR A 19 -11.35 -5.94 -1.43
CA THR A 19 -11.26 -4.60 -0.85
C THR A 19 -12.53 -4.26 -0.08
N ILE A 20 -12.43 -3.22 0.73
CA ILE A 20 -13.58 -2.55 1.36
C ILE A 20 -13.50 -1.06 1.03
N ASP A 21 -14.60 -0.48 0.61
CA ASP A 21 -14.69 0.97 0.41
C ASP A 21 -14.89 1.66 1.76
N ILE A 22 -13.96 2.54 2.12
CA ILE A 22 -14.07 3.38 3.31
C ILE A 22 -13.95 4.85 2.86
N LEU A 23 -15.05 5.59 2.90
CA LEU A 23 -15.14 6.98 2.48
C LEU A 23 -14.66 7.21 1.02
N GLY A 24 -14.93 6.28 0.14
CA GLY A 24 -14.53 6.34 -1.27
C GLY A 24 -13.08 5.95 -1.52
N VAL A 25 -12.42 5.31 -0.55
CA VAL A 25 -11.07 4.71 -0.70
C VAL A 25 -11.18 3.21 -0.60
N ASN A 26 -10.71 2.50 -1.61
CA ASN A 26 -10.66 1.04 -1.62
C ASN A 26 -9.48 0.54 -0.77
N ILE A 27 -9.76 0.13 0.46
CA ILE A 27 -8.77 -0.46 1.35
C ILE A 27 -8.70 -1.96 1.12
N SER A 28 -7.49 -2.47 0.90
CA SER A 28 -7.25 -3.90 0.75
C SER A 28 -7.57 -4.65 2.04
N ARG A 29 -8.21 -5.81 1.91
CA ARG A 29 -8.54 -6.67 3.05
C ARG A 29 -7.45 -7.68 3.37
N LEU A 30 -6.29 -7.56 2.73
CA LEU A 30 -5.12 -8.42 2.96
C LEU A 30 -4.43 -8.10 4.28
N GLY A 31 -3.71 -9.08 4.79
CA GLY A 31 -2.80 -8.93 5.93
C GLY A 31 -1.35 -8.70 5.49
N THR A 32 -0.44 -8.71 6.48
CA THR A 32 0.99 -8.47 6.24
C THR A 32 1.61 -9.51 5.32
N ASP A 33 1.36 -10.79 5.57
CA ASP A 33 1.98 -11.89 4.81
C ASP A 33 1.56 -11.90 3.34
N GLU A 34 0.27 -11.68 3.07
CA GLU A 34 -0.22 -11.59 1.70
C GLU A 34 0.33 -10.37 0.98
N THR A 35 0.44 -9.24 1.68
CA THR A 35 1.00 -8.02 1.13
C THR A 35 2.48 -8.22 0.77
N HIS A 36 3.28 -8.86 1.64
CA HIS A 36 4.67 -9.24 1.34
C HIS A 36 4.76 -10.14 0.11
N ARG A 37 3.96 -11.20 0.07
CA ARG A 37 3.94 -12.15 -1.06
C ARG A 37 3.64 -11.45 -2.38
N LEU A 38 2.68 -10.54 -2.37
CA LEU A 38 2.30 -9.78 -3.55
C LEU A 38 3.43 -8.85 -4.01
N CYS A 39 4.11 -8.16 -3.11
CA CYS A 39 5.27 -7.34 -3.45
C CYS A 39 6.34 -8.16 -4.17
N ILE A 40 6.68 -9.33 -3.65
CA ILE A 40 7.68 -10.21 -4.25
C ILE A 40 7.24 -10.69 -5.63
N GLN A 41 5.96 -11.04 -5.80
CA GLN A 41 5.43 -11.44 -7.10
C GLN A 41 5.51 -10.32 -8.14
N GLU A 42 5.20 -9.08 -7.76
CA GLU A 42 5.28 -7.92 -8.65
C GLU A 42 6.73 -7.61 -9.04
N ILE A 43 7.66 -7.68 -8.08
CA ILE A 43 9.10 -7.50 -8.33
C ILE A 43 9.63 -8.58 -9.26
N ALA A 44 9.32 -9.84 -8.99
CA ALA A 44 9.75 -10.98 -9.83
C ALA A 44 9.20 -10.88 -11.27
N ALA A 45 7.98 -10.38 -11.41
CA ALA A 45 7.34 -10.15 -12.70
C ALA A 45 7.81 -8.85 -13.39
N LYS A 46 8.70 -8.09 -12.75
CA LYS A 46 9.19 -6.78 -13.23
C LYS A 46 8.07 -5.78 -13.51
N ARG A 47 6.99 -5.86 -12.73
CA ARG A 47 5.90 -4.90 -12.77
C ARG A 47 6.15 -3.79 -11.75
N GLY A 48 5.90 -2.55 -12.15
CA GLY A 48 6.00 -1.40 -11.28
C GLY A 48 4.70 -1.13 -10.52
N GLY A 49 4.83 -0.40 -9.41
CA GLY A 49 3.68 0.00 -8.61
C GLY A 49 4.13 0.58 -7.27
N PHE A 50 3.17 0.99 -6.45
CA PHE A 50 3.44 1.45 -5.09
C PHE A 50 2.31 1.01 -4.16
N ILE A 51 2.61 0.92 -2.89
CA ILE A 51 1.65 0.59 -1.83
C ILE A 51 1.44 1.82 -0.95
N CYS A 52 0.17 2.13 -0.66
CA CYS A 52 -0.20 3.13 0.32
C CYS A 52 -0.50 2.47 1.66
N PHE A 53 0.16 2.91 2.72
CA PHE A 53 -0.17 2.55 4.09
C PHE A 53 -1.17 3.57 4.61
N ALA A 54 -2.46 3.22 4.52
CA ALA A 54 -3.55 4.13 4.80
C ALA A 54 -4.04 4.01 6.24
N ASN A 55 -4.17 5.13 6.91
CA ASN A 55 -4.80 5.25 8.23
C ASN A 55 -6.02 6.19 8.15
N VAL A 56 -6.70 6.39 9.28
CA VAL A 56 -7.88 7.28 9.34
C VAL A 56 -7.57 8.68 8.83
N HIS A 57 -6.41 9.25 9.19
CA HIS A 57 -6.02 10.58 8.75
C HIS A 57 -5.84 10.65 7.21
N THR A 58 -5.23 9.62 6.63
CA THR A 58 -5.07 9.50 5.18
C THR A 58 -6.42 9.40 4.47
N VAL A 59 -7.30 8.56 4.98
CA VAL A 59 -8.63 8.33 4.39
C VAL A 59 -9.49 9.58 4.51
N THR A 60 -9.57 10.22 5.67
CA THR A 60 -10.35 11.45 5.84
C THR A 60 -9.75 12.62 5.07
N GLY A 61 -8.42 12.76 5.03
CA GLY A 61 -7.74 13.79 4.24
C GLY A 61 -7.98 13.66 2.74
N SER A 62 -8.27 12.46 2.25
CA SER A 62 -8.60 12.25 0.84
C SER A 62 -9.95 12.85 0.41
N LEU A 63 -10.83 13.17 1.37
CA LEU A 63 -12.09 13.84 1.09
C LEU A 63 -11.87 15.28 0.59
N ASP A 64 -10.84 15.93 1.10
CA ASP A 64 -10.51 17.32 0.80
C ASP A 64 -9.33 17.47 -0.19
N SER A 65 -8.69 16.36 -0.56
CA SER A 65 -7.53 16.35 -1.45
C SER A 65 -7.70 15.39 -2.61
N PHE A 66 -8.00 15.95 -3.79
CA PHE A 66 -8.10 15.19 -5.04
C PHE A 66 -6.78 14.44 -5.37
N GLY A 67 -5.63 15.07 -5.13
CA GLY A 67 -4.33 14.46 -5.36
C GLY A 67 -4.09 13.24 -4.48
N LEU A 68 -4.42 13.34 -3.18
CA LEU A 68 -4.31 12.23 -2.25
C LEU A 68 -5.28 11.09 -2.61
N LYS A 69 -6.51 11.43 -2.95
CA LYS A 69 -7.52 10.45 -3.39
C LYS A 69 -7.05 9.70 -4.64
N ASN A 70 -6.54 10.40 -5.62
CA ASN A 70 -5.99 9.79 -6.84
C ASN A 70 -4.79 8.89 -6.53
N ALA A 71 -3.89 9.30 -5.65
CA ALA A 71 -2.77 8.46 -5.23
C ALA A 71 -3.25 7.14 -4.61
N LEU A 72 -4.22 7.20 -3.70
CA LEU A 72 -4.80 6.00 -3.08
C LEU A 72 -5.47 5.06 -4.10
N HIS A 73 -6.13 5.63 -5.11
CA HIS A 73 -6.79 4.85 -6.17
C HIS A 73 -5.80 4.28 -7.20
N SER A 74 -4.65 4.95 -7.39
CA SER A 74 -3.61 4.51 -8.34
C SER A 74 -2.60 3.54 -7.70
N ALA A 75 -2.66 3.36 -6.39
CA ALA A 75 -1.79 2.43 -5.70
C ALA A 75 -2.08 0.98 -6.11
N LEU A 76 -1.04 0.18 -6.13
CA LEU A 76 -1.15 -1.28 -6.28
C LEU A 76 -2.05 -1.85 -5.17
N LEU A 77 -1.81 -1.42 -3.96
CA LEU A 77 -2.64 -1.70 -2.79
C LEU A 77 -2.70 -0.45 -1.89
N SER A 78 -3.86 -0.20 -1.31
CA SER A 78 -3.99 0.66 -0.13
C SER A 78 -4.29 -0.23 1.07
N VAL A 79 -3.28 -0.48 1.91
CA VAL A 79 -3.38 -1.37 3.06
C VAL A 79 -3.70 -0.61 4.33
N ALA A 80 -4.36 -1.26 5.29
CA ALA A 80 -4.77 -0.63 6.54
C ALA A 80 -3.60 -0.54 7.54
N ASP A 81 -3.04 0.65 7.69
CA ASP A 81 -2.06 0.97 8.75
C ASP A 81 -2.75 1.69 9.91
N GLY A 82 -3.77 1.08 10.46
CA GLY A 82 -4.47 1.68 11.60
C GLY A 82 -5.59 0.80 12.11
N VAL A 83 -5.64 0.65 13.43
CA VAL A 83 -6.67 -0.16 14.12
C VAL A 83 -8.09 0.32 13.84
N PRO A 84 -8.40 1.63 13.76
CA PRO A 84 -9.76 2.07 13.49
C PRO A 84 -10.32 1.59 12.15
N LEU A 85 -9.50 1.45 11.11
CA LEU A 85 -9.95 0.90 9.83
C LEU A 85 -10.36 -0.57 9.96
N LEU A 86 -9.66 -1.34 10.81
CA LEU A 86 -10.03 -2.72 11.12
C LEU A 86 -11.38 -2.78 11.85
N TRP A 87 -11.63 -1.86 12.79
CA TRP A 87 -12.90 -1.82 13.50
C TRP A 87 -14.07 -1.52 12.54
N VAL A 88 -13.93 -0.54 11.68
CA VAL A 88 -14.94 -0.19 10.67
C VAL A 88 -15.21 -1.38 9.75
N SER A 89 -14.16 -2.06 9.29
CA SER A 89 -14.29 -3.20 8.40
C SER A 89 -15.03 -4.38 9.05
N ARG A 90 -14.80 -4.61 10.33
CA ARG A 90 -15.52 -5.64 11.11
C ARG A 90 -16.98 -5.26 11.31
N TRP A 91 -17.25 -4.00 11.63
CA TRP A 91 -18.62 -3.51 11.79
C TRP A 91 -19.42 -3.66 10.50
N TRP A 92 -18.80 -3.40 9.36
CA TRP A 92 -19.45 -3.58 8.05
C TRP A 92 -19.43 -5.03 7.55
N LYS A 93 -19.03 -5.98 8.38
CA LYS A 93 -18.95 -7.42 8.05
C LYS A 93 -18.06 -7.72 6.83
N GLN A 94 -17.07 -6.89 6.57
CA GLN A 94 -16.07 -7.05 5.54
C GLN A 94 -14.66 -6.95 6.15
N PRO A 95 -14.28 -7.88 7.05
CA PRO A 95 -13.09 -7.72 7.87
C PRO A 95 -11.81 -7.64 7.03
N ILE A 96 -10.97 -6.66 7.37
CA ILE A 96 -9.57 -6.63 6.97
C ILE A 96 -8.85 -7.67 7.82
N GLN A 97 -7.97 -8.46 7.21
CA GLN A 97 -7.34 -9.62 7.85
C GLN A 97 -6.46 -9.23 9.03
N SER A 98 -5.55 -8.26 8.82
CA SER A 98 -4.72 -7.70 9.88
C SER A 98 -4.29 -6.28 9.54
N ARG A 99 -3.81 -5.56 10.54
CA ARG A 99 -3.13 -4.28 10.34
C ARG A 99 -1.80 -4.51 9.63
N VAL A 100 -1.49 -3.68 8.65
CA VAL A 100 -0.20 -3.65 7.97
C VAL A 100 0.51 -2.34 8.34
N CYS A 101 1.37 -2.40 9.35
CA CYS A 101 2.13 -1.26 9.84
C CYS A 101 3.31 -0.97 8.91
N GLY A 102 3.39 0.24 8.35
CA GLY A 102 4.41 0.60 7.37
C GLY A 102 5.85 0.37 7.85
N PRO A 103 6.27 0.90 9.01
CA PRO A 103 7.60 0.68 9.56
C PRO A 103 7.95 -0.79 9.81
N ASP A 104 7.02 -1.57 10.39
CA ASP A 104 7.23 -2.98 10.66
C ASP A 104 7.34 -3.78 9.36
N PHE A 105 6.44 -3.50 8.41
CA PHE A 105 6.47 -4.08 7.06
C PHE A 105 7.81 -3.83 6.37
N MET A 106 8.29 -2.58 6.39
CA MET A 106 9.56 -2.21 5.77
C MET A 106 10.73 -2.94 6.43
N ALA A 107 10.80 -2.97 7.77
CA ALA A 107 11.88 -3.64 8.49
C ALA A 107 11.92 -5.14 8.16
N GLU A 108 10.77 -5.82 8.20
CA GLU A 108 10.67 -7.23 7.87
C GLU A 108 11.02 -7.52 6.41
N PHE A 109 10.55 -6.65 5.49
CA PHE A 109 10.85 -6.78 4.06
C PHE A 109 12.35 -6.66 3.78
N LEU A 110 13.03 -5.69 4.38
CA LEU A 110 14.47 -5.48 4.23
C LEU A 110 15.29 -6.66 4.78
N LEU A 111 14.90 -7.18 5.94
CA LEU A 111 15.60 -8.31 6.57
C LEU A 111 15.47 -9.61 5.76
N ASN A 112 14.29 -9.85 5.18
CA ASN A 112 14.00 -11.08 4.46
C ASN A 112 14.40 -11.06 2.98
N HIS A 113 14.66 -9.88 2.41
CA HIS A 113 14.94 -9.70 0.99
C HIS A 113 16.17 -8.81 0.75
N SER A 114 17.26 -9.11 1.43
CA SER A 114 18.54 -8.42 1.28
C SER A 114 19.22 -8.62 -0.09
N ASP A 115 18.75 -9.56 -0.87
CA ASP A 115 19.14 -9.85 -2.25
C ASP A 115 18.52 -8.86 -3.27
N ILE A 116 17.52 -8.09 -2.86
CA ILE A 116 16.88 -7.07 -3.68
C ILE A 116 17.55 -5.71 -3.43
N CYS A 117 17.72 -4.91 -4.49
CA CYS A 117 18.22 -3.56 -4.36
C CYS A 117 17.12 -2.65 -3.77
N HIS A 118 17.41 -2.03 -2.62
CA HIS A 118 16.52 -1.11 -1.94
C HIS A 118 17.02 0.33 -2.10
N ALA A 119 16.10 1.26 -2.33
CA ALA A 119 16.37 2.69 -2.39
C ALA A 119 15.45 3.45 -1.43
N PHE A 120 16.03 4.35 -0.64
CA PHE A 120 15.29 5.20 0.30
C PHE A 120 15.21 6.62 -0.25
N VAL A 121 13.99 7.17 -0.31
CA VAL A 121 13.75 8.50 -0.85
C VAL A 121 12.99 9.34 0.18
N GLY A 122 13.54 10.51 0.53
CA GLY A 122 12.94 11.44 1.49
C GLY A 122 13.59 11.37 2.87
N GLY A 123 12.95 12.00 3.85
CA GLY A 123 13.48 12.13 5.20
C GLY A 123 14.46 13.30 5.36
N LYS A 124 14.91 13.52 6.61
CA LYS A 124 15.94 14.50 6.91
C LYS A 124 17.33 13.91 6.62
N PRO A 125 18.35 14.77 6.35
CA PRO A 125 19.72 14.29 6.20
C PRO A 125 20.15 13.40 7.38
N GLY A 126 20.82 12.28 7.09
CA GLY A 126 21.29 11.33 8.09
C GLY A 126 20.25 10.32 8.59
N VAL A 127 19.01 10.37 8.10
CA VAL A 127 17.99 9.38 8.49
C VAL A 127 18.14 8.11 7.68
N ALA A 128 18.29 8.21 6.37
CA ALA A 128 18.45 7.06 5.49
C ALA A 128 19.71 6.23 5.84
N GLU A 129 20.80 6.90 6.17
CA GLU A 129 22.07 6.28 6.55
C GLU A 129 22.00 5.46 7.85
N ARG A 130 21.00 5.68 8.68
CA ARG A 130 20.77 4.93 9.93
C ARG A 130 19.87 3.71 9.76
N ILE A 131 19.31 3.53 8.57
CA ILE A 131 18.44 2.38 8.25
C ILE A 131 19.27 1.22 7.68
N ILE A 132 20.44 1.53 7.16
CA ILE A 132 21.42 0.56 6.61
C ILE A 132 22.34 0.05 7.77
#